data_7d046b7142edadfa9d395f4ed7de4741
#
_entry.id   7d046b7142edadfa9d395f4ed7de4741
#
_cell.length_a   1.000
_cell.length_b   1.000
_cell.length_c   1.000
_cell.angle_alpha   90.00
_cell.angle_beta   90.00
_cell.angle_gamma   90.00
#
_symmetry.space_group_name_H-M   'P 1'
#
loop_
_entity.id
_entity.type
_entity.pdbx_description
1 polymer ?
#
loop_
_entity_poly.entity_id
_entity_poly.type
_entity_poly.pdbx_seq_one_letter_code
_entity_poly.pdbx_strand_id
1 'polypeptide(L)'
;MSEVKRVRDLMIPLSMYPLVYDTDSIKDATKVFRRHLRHHGKEYRAVLVFSKTDKVDGEERLVGILRVRDIINVIKMNAARQQVDLSPFGNSWAFFYNKPGQEEVITNVTDALLPLKEVRVSPDQTVDEALDIMIEKSLNMLAVFDGNKAVGVIRVFDLLRYLSDMLEDED
;
A
#
# COMPACT_ATOMS: atom_id res chain seq x y z
N MET A 1 8.77 1.41 34.49
CA MET A 1 7.78 1.96 33.51
C MET A 1 8.32 1.74 32.12
N SER A 2 7.66 0.93 31.36
CA SER A 2 8.00 0.82 29.94
C SER A 2 7.64 2.15 29.26
N GLU A 3 8.57 2.70 28.51
CA GLU A 3 8.37 3.92 27.73
C GLU A 3 7.27 3.67 26.68
N VAL A 4 6.26 4.54 26.63
CA VAL A 4 5.16 4.41 25.66
C VAL A 4 5.72 4.59 24.26
N LYS A 5 5.73 3.52 23.47
CA LYS A 5 6.18 3.56 22.08
C LYS A 5 5.21 4.35 21.21
N ARG A 6 5.77 5.15 20.33
CA ARG A 6 5.06 5.97 19.37
C ARG A 6 5.20 5.42 17.96
N VAL A 7 4.32 5.83 17.08
CA VAL A 7 4.33 5.44 15.67
C VAL A 7 5.70 5.70 15.03
N ARG A 8 6.32 6.85 15.34
CA ARG A 8 7.67 7.21 14.82
C ARG A 8 8.75 6.19 15.13
N ASP A 9 8.62 5.47 16.24
CA ASP A 9 9.64 4.51 16.70
C ASP A 9 9.61 3.19 15.92
N LEU A 10 8.48 2.89 15.28
CA LEU A 10 8.24 1.63 14.57
C LEU A 10 7.93 1.81 13.08
N MET A 11 7.70 3.04 12.60
CA MET A 11 7.39 3.29 11.20
C MET A 11 8.59 2.99 10.28
N ILE A 12 8.27 2.60 9.06
CA ILE A 12 9.25 2.48 7.98
C ILE A 12 9.30 3.83 7.25
N PRO A 13 10.48 4.46 7.11
CA PRO A 13 10.62 5.68 6.32
C PRO A 13 10.15 5.49 4.88
N LEU A 14 9.56 6.52 4.27
CA LEU A 14 9.09 6.47 2.88
C LEU A 14 10.18 6.06 1.89
N SER A 15 11.43 6.51 2.11
CA SER A 15 12.57 6.20 1.25
C SER A 15 12.88 4.69 1.16
N MET A 16 12.41 3.90 2.10
CA MET A 16 12.60 2.44 2.14
C MET A 16 11.41 1.66 1.57
N TYR A 17 10.34 2.34 1.18
CA TYR A 17 9.13 1.71 0.70
C TYR A 17 9.04 1.75 -0.83
N PRO A 18 8.60 0.67 -1.49
CA PRO A 18 8.42 0.69 -2.95
C PRO A 18 7.34 1.68 -3.35
N LEU A 19 7.55 2.39 -4.43
CA LEU A 19 6.65 3.41 -4.94
C LEU A 19 6.36 3.27 -6.43
N VAL A 20 5.23 3.82 -6.83
CA VAL A 20 4.81 4.08 -8.20
C VAL A 20 4.21 5.47 -8.28
N TYR A 21 3.91 5.95 -9.48
CA TYR A 21 3.31 7.25 -9.70
C TYR A 21 1.85 7.17 -10.14
N ASP A 22 1.12 8.24 -9.91
CA ASP A 22 -0.29 8.39 -10.30
C ASP A 22 -0.51 8.26 -11.82
N THR A 23 0.54 8.45 -12.62
CA THR A 23 0.53 8.25 -14.08
C THR A 23 0.86 6.83 -14.52
N ASP A 24 1.26 5.96 -13.58
CA ASP A 24 1.64 4.58 -13.90
C ASP A 24 0.41 3.69 -14.10
N SER A 25 0.61 2.61 -14.86
CA SER A 25 -0.39 1.58 -15.06
C SER A 25 -0.38 0.53 -13.94
N ILE A 26 -1.49 -0.20 -13.80
CA ILE A 26 -1.55 -1.40 -12.94
C ILE A 26 -0.46 -2.41 -13.33
N LYS A 27 -0.15 -2.53 -14.63
CA LYS A 27 0.93 -3.39 -15.13
C LYS A 27 2.29 -2.96 -14.58
N ASP A 28 2.57 -1.65 -14.55
CA ASP A 28 3.83 -1.13 -14.01
C ASP A 28 3.91 -1.35 -12.49
N ALA A 29 2.83 -1.14 -11.77
CA ALA A 29 2.73 -1.45 -10.35
C ALA A 29 3.02 -2.94 -10.07
N THR A 30 2.49 -3.85 -10.89
CA THR A 30 2.75 -5.29 -10.78
C THR A 30 4.24 -5.62 -10.96
N LYS A 31 4.93 -4.93 -11.87
CA LYS A 31 6.38 -5.09 -12.06
C LYS A 31 7.17 -4.63 -10.82
N VAL A 32 6.75 -3.52 -10.21
CA VAL A 32 7.35 -3.01 -8.96
C VAL A 32 7.16 -4.01 -7.83
N PHE A 33 5.95 -4.54 -7.62
CA PHE A 33 5.71 -5.61 -6.65
C PHE A 33 6.62 -6.81 -6.87
N ARG A 34 6.67 -7.33 -8.10
CA ARG A 34 7.48 -8.49 -8.44
C ARG A 34 8.97 -8.28 -8.18
N ARG A 35 9.48 -7.09 -8.42
CA ARG A 35 10.88 -6.73 -8.15
C ARG A 35 11.18 -6.72 -6.66
N HIS A 36 10.30 -6.17 -5.84
CA HIS A 36 10.50 -6.01 -4.41
C HIS A 36 10.23 -7.28 -3.61
N LEU A 37 9.32 -8.14 -4.05
CA LEU A 37 9.10 -9.45 -3.43
C LEU A 37 10.36 -10.34 -3.44
N ARG A 38 11.32 -10.08 -4.32
CA ARG A 38 12.54 -10.90 -4.48
C ARG A 38 13.77 -10.36 -3.76
N HIS A 39 13.80 -9.11 -3.32
CA HIS A 39 15.09 -8.45 -3.09
C HIS A 39 15.54 -8.26 -1.64
N HIS A 40 14.75 -8.39 -0.60
CA HIS A 40 15.25 -8.10 0.75
C HIS A 40 14.63 -8.93 1.89
N GLY A 41 13.97 -10.04 1.63
CA GLY A 41 13.31 -10.81 2.69
C GLY A 41 12.18 -10.05 3.40
N LYS A 42 11.84 -8.86 2.94
CA LYS A 42 10.72 -8.05 3.41
C LYS A 42 9.56 -8.17 2.43
N GLU A 43 8.48 -8.76 2.88
CA GLU A 43 7.26 -8.82 2.09
C GLU A 43 6.56 -7.46 2.09
N TYR A 44 6.60 -6.76 0.96
CA TYR A 44 5.78 -5.59 0.73
C TYR A 44 4.46 -6.01 0.09
N ARG A 45 3.36 -5.82 0.81
CA ARG A 45 2.00 -6.13 0.32
C ARG A 45 1.27 -4.92 -0.26
N ALA A 46 1.97 -3.81 -0.35
CA ALA A 46 1.49 -2.57 -0.92
C ALA A 46 2.65 -1.77 -1.52
N VAL A 47 2.33 -0.86 -2.42
CA VAL A 47 3.23 0.19 -2.89
C VAL A 47 2.62 1.55 -2.60
N LEU A 48 3.45 2.56 -2.41
CA LEU A 48 3.02 3.94 -2.25
C LEU A 48 2.83 4.57 -3.63
N VAL A 49 1.80 5.39 -3.78
CA VAL A 49 1.53 6.10 -5.03
C VAL A 49 1.73 7.59 -4.80
N PHE A 50 2.67 8.17 -5.54
CA PHE A 50 3.00 9.59 -5.50
C PHE A 50 2.50 10.31 -6.74
N SER A 51 2.18 11.59 -6.61
CA SER A 51 1.90 12.44 -7.76
C SER A 51 3.19 12.97 -8.37
N LYS A 52 3.31 12.91 -9.69
CA LYS A 52 4.41 13.55 -10.42
C LYS A 52 4.29 15.06 -10.48
N THR A 53 3.09 15.58 -10.41
CA THR A 53 2.80 16.99 -10.68
C THR A 53 2.46 17.79 -9.43
N ASP A 54 1.90 17.12 -8.43
CA ASP A 54 1.49 17.75 -7.18
C ASP A 54 2.58 17.58 -6.12
N LYS A 55 2.94 18.68 -5.48
CA LYS A 55 4.01 18.73 -4.48
C LYS A 55 3.55 19.38 -3.19
N VAL A 56 4.10 18.90 -2.08
CA VAL A 56 3.96 19.48 -0.75
C VAL A 56 5.36 19.82 -0.24
N ASP A 57 5.60 21.08 0.10
CA ASP A 57 6.91 21.58 0.56
C ASP A 57 8.09 21.23 -0.38
N GLY A 58 7.82 21.24 -1.69
CA GLY A 58 8.82 20.94 -2.73
C GLY A 58 9.06 19.45 -2.99
N GLU A 59 8.45 18.57 -2.22
CA GLU A 59 8.51 17.11 -2.40
C GLU A 59 7.24 16.56 -3.06
N GLU A 60 7.37 15.44 -3.76
CA GLU A 60 6.24 14.75 -4.38
C GLU A 60 5.18 14.34 -3.34
N ARG A 61 3.92 14.60 -3.64
CA ARG A 61 2.82 14.31 -2.72
C ARG A 61 2.42 12.83 -2.78
N LEU A 62 2.32 12.20 -1.61
CA LEU A 62 1.69 10.89 -1.49
C LEU A 62 0.19 11.04 -1.74
N VAL A 63 -0.34 10.32 -2.74
CA VAL A 63 -1.76 10.37 -3.14
C VAL A 63 -2.54 9.13 -2.74
N GLY A 64 -1.88 8.01 -2.49
CA GLY A 64 -2.57 6.80 -2.08
C GLY A 64 -1.65 5.63 -1.79
N ILE A 65 -2.29 4.53 -1.44
CA ILE A 65 -1.66 3.23 -1.22
C ILE A 65 -2.33 2.23 -2.16
N LEU A 66 -1.54 1.50 -2.92
CA LEU A 66 -2.00 0.43 -3.79
C LEU A 66 -1.59 -0.92 -3.19
N ARG A 67 -2.57 -1.71 -2.76
CA ARG A 67 -2.34 -3.02 -2.17
C ARG A 67 -2.41 -4.12 -3.22
N VAL A 68 -1.76 -5.24 -2.97
CA VAL A 68 -1.86 -6.44 -3.84
C VAL A 68 -3.33 -6.85 -4.06
N ARG A 69 -4.15 -6.81 -3.00
CA ARG A 69 -5.58 -7.13 -3.10
C ARG A 69 -6.35 -6.19 -4.06
N ASP A 70 -5.96 -4.92 -4.13
CA ASP A 70 -6.60 -3.94 -5.00
C ASP A 70 -6.29 -4.24 -6.47
N ILE A 71 -5.07 -4.63 -6.77
CA ILE A 71 -4.67 -5.11 -8.10
C ILE A 71 -5.46 -6.37 -8.49
N ILE A 72 -5.56 -7.35 -7.59
CA ILE A 72 -6.32 -8.57 -7.84
C ILE A 72 -7.79 -8.26 -8.10
N ASN A 73 -8.39 -7.35 -7.33
CA ASN A 73 -9.77 -6.92 -7.54
C ASN A 73 -9.96 -6.28 -8.92
N VAL A 74 -9.05 -5.40 -9.33
CA VAL A 74 -9.09 -4.80 -10.68
C VAL A 74 -9.00 -5.86 -11.78
N ILE A 75 -8.10 -6.81 -11.64
CA ILE A 75 -7.96 -7.92 -12.60
C ILE A 75 -9.28 -8.71 -12.69
N LYS A 76 -9.90 -9.05 -11.57
CA LYS A 76 -11.18 -9.76 -11.54
C LYS A 76 -12.32 -8.95 -12.16
N MET A 77 -12.39 -7.65 -11.86
CA MET A 77 -13.39 -6.76 -12.45
C MET A 77 -13.22 -6.64 -13.97
N ASN A 78 -11.99 -6.47 -14.43
CA ASN A 78 -11.70 -6.41 -15.87
C ASN A 78 -12.05 -7.71 -16.58
N ALA A 79 -11.74 -8.86 -15.96
CA ALA A 79 -12.12 -10.16 -16.48
C ALA A 79 -13.64 -10.32 -16.62
N ALA A 80 -14.39 -9.93 -15.61
CA ALA A 80 -15.85 -9.98 -15.63
C ALA A 80 -16.45 -9.09 -16.73
N ARG A 81 -15.90 -7.88 -16.93
CA ARG A 81 -16.33 -6.96 -17.99
C ARG A 81 -16.07 -7.51 -19.39
N GLN A 82 -14.97 -8.22 -19.58
CA GLN A 82 -14.57 -8.80 -20.87
C GLN A 82 -15.09 -10.21 -21.09
N GLN A 83 -15.86 -10.78 -20.15
CA GLN A 83 -16.34 -12.17 -20.16
C GLN A 83 -15.20 -13.19 -20.37
N VAL A 84 -14.04 -12.91 -19.81
CA VAL A 84 -12.87 -13.77 -19.91
C VAL A 84 -12.87 -14.76 -18.76
N ASP A 85 -12.72 -16.04 -19.10
CA ASP A 85 -12.51 -17.10 -18.10
C ASP A 85 -11.11 -16.96 -17.48
N LEU A 86 -11.06 -16.73 -16.17
CA LEU A 86 -9.84 -16.73 -15.37
C LEU A 86 -9.41 -18.14 -14.95
N SER A 87 -9.67 -19.16 -15.75
CA SER A 87 -9.11 -20.50 -15.53
C SER A 87 -7.61 -20.44 -15.28
N PRO A 88 -7.06 -21.25 -14.34
CA PRO A 88 -5.94 -20.84 -13.47
C PRO A 88 -4.67 -20.39 -14.16
N PHE A 89 -4.53 -20.46 -15.45
CA PHE A 89 -3.31 -19.99 -16.12
C PHE A 89 -3.54 -19.48 -17.57
N GLY A 90 -4.81 -19.28 -17.97
CA GLY A 90 -5.10 -18.75 -19.29
C GLY A 90 -5.00 -17.23 -19.32
N ASN A 91 -4.33 -16.69 -20.32
CA ASN A 91 -4.38 -15.32 -20.82
C ASN A 91 -4.49 -14.14 -19.84
N SER A 92 -4.03 -14.30 -18.58
CA SER A 92 -4.10 -13.23 -17.56
C SER A 92 -3.43 -11.91 -17.96
N TRP A 93 -2.55 -11.94 -18.93
CA TRP A 93 -1.90 -10.76 -19.48
C TRP A 93 -2.75 -9.97 -20.47
N ALA A 94 -3.80 -10.56 -21.03
CA ALA A 94 -4.71 -9.86 -21.95
C ALA A 94 -5.45 -8.69 -21.28
N PHE A 95 -5.58 -8.69 -19.93
CA PHE A 95 -6.21 -7.62 -19.16
C PHE A 95 -5.44 -6.30 -19.17
N PHE A 96 -4.16 -6.36 -19.50
CA PHE A 96 -3.31 -5.18 -19.52
C PHE A 96 -3.17 -4.55 -20.91
N TYR A 97 -3.81 -5.16 -21.91
CA TYR A 97 -3.76 -4.68 -23.28
C TYR A 97 -5.18 -4.34 -23.77
N ASN A 98 -5.44 -3.06 -23.99
CA ASN A 98 -6.65 -2.62 -24.70
C ASN A 98 -6.56 -3.09 -26.14
N LYS A 99 -7.47 -3.98 -26.56
CA LYS A 99 -7.67 -4.27 -27.98
C LYS A 99 -8.71 -3.31 -28.54
N PRO A 100 -8.54 -2.82 -29.77
CA PRO A 100 -9.55 -1.99 -30.43
C PRO A 100 -10.92 -2.67 -30.41
N GLY A 101 -11.95 -1.97 -29.89
CA GLY A 101 -13.34 -2.48 -29.85
C GLY A 101 -13.73 -3.22 -28.57
N GLN A 102 -12.87 -3.29 -27.54
CA GLN A 102 -13.22 -3.83 -26.24
C GLN A 102 -13.62 -2.71 -25.25
N GLU A 103 -14.47 -3.05 -24.27
CA GLU A 103 -14.81 -2.13 -23.18
C GLU A 103 -13.54 -1.66 -22.47
N GLU A 104 -13.58 -0.41 -21.99
CA GLU A 104 -12.48 0.22 -21.28
C GLU A 104 -12.13 -0.56 -20.02
N VAL A 105 -10.90 -1.08 -19.98
CA VAL A 105 -10.36 -1.82 -18.82
C VAL A 105 -9.70 -0.82 -17.86
N ILE A 106 -9.87 -1.03 -16.58
CA ILE A 106 -9.14 -0.25 -15.58
C ILE A 106 -7.66 -0.60 -15.70
N THR A 107 -6.86 0.36 -16.12
CA THR A 107 -5.42 0.17 -16.36
C THR A 107 -4.55 1.07 -15.51
N ASN A 108 -5.11 2.15 -14.95
CA ASN A 108 -4.38 3.15 -14.18
C ASN A 108 -4.42 2.86 -12.68
N VAL A 109 -3.31 3.11 -11.98
CA VAL A 109 -3.20 2.89 -10.53
C VAL A 109 -4.17 3.75 -9.73
N THR A 110 -4.51 4.96 -10.20
CA THR A 110 -5.42 5.88 -9.50
C THR A 110 -6.84 5.34 -9.36
N ASP A 111 -7.25 4.41 -10.23
CA ASP A 111 -8.58 3.81 -10.17
C ASP A 111 -8.71 2.70 -9.13
N ALA A 112 -7.59 2.29 -8.52
CA ALA A 112 -7.51 1.19 -7.55
C ALA A 112 -7.01 1.61 -6.16
N LEU A 113 -6.79 2.89 -5.92
CA LEU A 113 -6.18 3.38 -4.68
C LEU A 113 -7.07 3.24 -3.45
N LEU A 114 -6.44 2.95 -2.32
CA LEU A 114 -7.02 3.15 -1.00
C LEU A 114 -6.91 4.64 -0.62
N PRO A 115 -8.03 5.32 -0.31
CA PRO A 115 -8.02 6.73 0.06
C PRO A 115 -7.20 7.01 1.33
N LEU A 116 -6.32 8.00 1.29
CA LEU A 116 -5.41 8.32 2.40
C LEU A 116 -6.10 8.76 3.68
N LYS A 117 -7.26 9.44 3.59
CA LYS A 117 -7.99 9.90 4.79
C LYS A 117 -8.43 8.77 5.72
N GLU A 118 -8.52 7.55 5.19
CA GLU A 118 -8.92 6.38 5.98
C GLU A 118 -7.74 5.62 6.57
N VAL A 119 -6.52 5.89 6.07
CA VAL A 119 -5.29 5.14 6.39
C VAL A 119 -4.20 6.02 6.98
N ARG A 120 -4.55 7.12 7.63
CA ARG A 120 -3.61 8.14 8.11
C ARG A 120 -3.45 8.11 9.62
N VAL A 121 -2.20 8.30 10.09
CA VAL A 121 -1.84 8.43 11.50
C VAL A 121 -0.71 9.45 11.65
N SER A 122 -0.59 10.06 12.83
CA SER A 122 0.52 10.97 13.18
C SER A 122 1.71 10.20 13.76
N PRO A 123 2.96 10.65 13.56
CA PRO A 123 4.14 10.04 14.17
C PRO A 123 4.15 10.13 15.71
N ASP A 124 3.41 11.07 16.29
CA ASP A 124 3.33 11.28 17.74
C ASP A 124 2.25 10.43 18.42
N GLN A 125 1.34 9.83 17.66
CA GLN A 125 0.37 8.90 18.21
C GLN A 125 1.05 7.66 18.80
N THR A 126 0.41 7.04 19.76
CA THR A 126 0.90 5.82 20.37
C THR A 126 0.69 4.61 19.46
N VAL A 127 1.44 3.55 19.70
CA VAL A 127 1.26 2.27 19.00
C VAL A 127 -0.15 1.72 19.22
N ASP A 128 -0.70 1.86 20.44
CA ASP A 128 -2.06 1.41 20.76
C ASP A 128 -3.13 2.16 19.93
N GLU A 129 -3.01 3.48 19.80
CA GLU A 129 -3.91 4.28 18.96
C GLU A 129 -3.84 3.84 17.49
N ALA A 130 -2.65 3.53 16.98
CA ALA A 130 -2.49 3.03 15.62
C ALA A 130 -3.12 1.64 15.44
N LEU A 131 -2.98 0.75 16.43
CA LEU A 131 -3.63 -0.56 16.44
C LEU A 131 -5.15 -0.44 16.45
N ASP A 132 -5.70 0.43 17.27
CA ASP A 132 -7.14 0.68 17.33
C ASP A 132 -7.69 1.11 15.96
N ILE A 133 -7.01 2.02 15.27
CA ILE A 133 -7.38 2.45 13.92
C ILE A 133 -7.33 1.28 12.93
N MET A 134 -6.28 0.46 13.00
CA MET A 134 -6.14 -0.71 12.12
C MET A 134 -7.23 -1.74 12.34
N ILE A 135 -7.60 -2.01 13.60
CA ILE A 135 -8.65 -2.96 13.98
C ILE A 135 -10.01 -2.43 13.55
N GLU A 136 -10.34 -1.20 13.92
CA GLU A 136 -11.63 -0.57 13.62
C GLU A 136 -11.91 -0.52 12.11
N LYS A 137 -10.90 -0.20 11.32
CA LYS A 137 -11.01 -0.04 9.87
C LYS A 137 -10.61 -1.29 9.07
N SER A 138 -10.24 -2.39 9.74
CA SER A 138 -9.74 -3.62 9.10
C SER A 138 -8.56 -3.37 8.14
N LEU A 139 -7.60 -2.55 8.58
CA LEU A 139 -6.42 -2.16 7.81
C LEU A 139 -5.17 -2.85 8.35
N ASN A 140 -4.25 -3.17 7.45
CA ASN A 140 -2.97 -3.80 7.78
C ASN A 140 -1.79 -2.81 7.75
N MET A 141 -2.05 -1.57 7.37
CA MET A 141 -1.05 -0.51 7.31
C MET A 141 -1.69 0.87 7.35
N LEU A 142 -0.93 1.85 7.83
CA LEU A 142 -1.30 3.25 7.88
C LEU A 142 -0.16 4.10 7.33
N ALA A 143 -0.51 5.13 6.57
CA ALA A 143 0.44 6.17 6.17
C ALA A 143 0.66 7.12 7.36
N VAL A 144 1.92 7.44 7.62
CA VAL A 144 2.31 8.34 8.71
C VAL A 144 2.54 9.73 8.15
N PHE A 145 1.80 10.70 8.68
CA PHE A 145 1.87 12.10 8.29
C PHE A 145 2.28 12.99 9.44
N ASP A 146 3.30 13.78 9.21
CA ASP A 146 3.64 14.93 10.05
C ASP A 146 3.04 16.19 9.42
N GLY A 147 1.95 16.68 10.00
CA GLY A 147 1.13 17.71 9.36
C GLY A 147 0.57 17.23 8.01
N ASN A 148 0.94 17.91 6.93
CA ASN A 148 0.53 17.55 5.56
C ASN A 148 1.55 16.70 4.81
N LYS A 149 2.71 16.44 5.42
CA LYS A 149 3.81 15.70 4.80
C LYS A 149 3.78 14.24 5.22
N ALA A 150 3.74 13.32 4.26
CA ALA A 150 3.95 11.91 4.52
C ALA A 150 5.41 11.67 4.93
N VAL A 151 5.65 10.94 6.01
CA VAL A 151 6.98 10.67 6.55
C VAL A 151 7.32 9.18 6.63
N GLY A 152 6.32 8.30 6.63
CA GLY A 152 6.54 6.88 6.73
C GLY A 152 5.27 6.06 6.56
N VAL A 153 5.42 4.78 6.82
CA VAL A 153 4.34 3.78 6.85
C VAL A 153 4.51 2.92 8.10
N ILE A 154 3.43 2.64 8.81
CA ILE A 154 3.40 1.66 9.89
C ILE A 154 2.51 0.49 9.50
N ARG A 155 2.96 -0.75 9.74
CA ARG A 155 2.27 -1.96 9.36
C ARG A 155 1.92 -2.79 10.59
N VAL A 156 0.80 -3.50 10.53
CA VAL A 156 0.37 -4.43 11.59
C VAL A 156 1.47 -5.45 11.94
N PHE A 157 2.26 -5.88 10.95
CA PHE A 157 3.33 -6.84 11.18
C PHE A 157 4.49 -6.28 12.02
N ASP A 158 4.81 -4.99 11.84
CA ASP A 158 5.82 -4.31 12.64
C ASP A 158 5.36 -4.14 14.10
N LEU A 159 4.06 -3.90 14.30
CA LEU A 159 3.44 -3.83 15.63
C LEU A 159 3.40 -5.20 16.31
N LEU A 160 3.06 -6.26 15.56
CA LEU A 160 3.06 -7.61 16.10
C LEU A 160 4.45 -8.03 16.60
N ARG A 161 5.50 -7.70 15.86
CA ARG A 161 6.88 -7.99 16.28
C ARG A 161 7.23 -7.26 17.57
N TYR A 162 6.87 -5.99 17.68
CA TYR A 162 7.08 -5.22 18.91
C TYR A 162 6.34 -5.83 20.11
N LEU A 163 5.07 -6.23 19.93
CA LEU A 163 4.29 -6.88 20.99
C LEU A 163 4.87 -8.24 21.39
N SER A 164 5.38 -9.01 20.42
CA SER A 164 6.04 -10.30 20.69
C SER A 164 7.30 -10.11 21.54
N ASP A 165 8.14 -9.13 21.18
CA ASP A 165 9.35 -8.82 21.95
C ASP A 165 9.01 -8.44 23.41
N MET A 166 7.94 -7.67 23.63
CA MET A 166 7.48 -7.32 24.98
C MET A 166 7.02 -8.53 25.81
N LEU A 167 6.36 -9.50 25.18
CA LEU A 167 5.88 -10.71 25.88
C LEU A 167 7.02 -11.66 26.25
N GLU A 168 8.12 -11.66 25.49
CA GLU A 168 9.31 -12.47 25.77
C GLU A 168 10.15 -11.87 26.91
N ASP A 169 10.11 -10.54 27.11
CA ASP A 169 10.84 -9.86 28.18
C ASP A 169 10.18 -10.02 29.59
N GLU A 170 8.95 -10.57 29.66
CA GLU A 170 8.22 -10.81 30.92
C GLU A 170 8.47 -12.22 31.52
N ASP A 171 9.15 -13.12 30.83
CA ASP A 171 9.53 -14.47 31.29
C ASP A 171 10.97 -14.48 31.85
#